data_9d8e841567fc5386a0baacaa12385647
#
_entry.id   9d8e841567fc5386a0baacaa12385647
#
_cell.length_a   1.000
_cell.length_b   1.000
_cell.length_c   1.000
_cell.angle_alpha   90.00
_cell.angle_beta   90.00
_cell.angle_gamma   90.00
#
_symmetry.space_group_name_H-M   'P 1'
#
loop_
_entity.id
_entity.type
_entity.pdbx_description
1 polymer ?
#
loop_
_entity_poly.entity_id
_entity_poly.type
_entity_poly.pdbx_seq_one_letter_code
_entity_poly.pdbx_strand_id
1 'polypeptide(L)'
;MSDEIDVSIEDSSTEVIVISQTSGRGNSDLIIYSVSASWTTTEAGESEYVSVRLKNQGTDSSGSFYWGIYLSTDTTITTNDIELDTYYKSSMSAGYTTSTMSKTVQIPSTITGGRYYVGALADVNSQVSESNENNNDDYDSGRVTIDELADLEGKSCSAPTTGVVGDYIDSTINIQIENDPGGNYIADSGSFYWAMYLSTDSTITSSDEQVGYDQSESSIYGGSYSGDTLSTSNRIPSSMNAGTYYWGFLIDVRTDVDEQSESNNAYTCNNQITIQDDLPDIVADDIDTSSSSAVMGDTITVNYRIENDGTDYTGSFYWELYLSTDRTITTNDIYVDEFSRSSISPGSYASGYQYSVLIPTGINPGYYYLGMIADSRSSVTELDETNNVVADTYRIDIEEPADLIVDTASGPNSGNTGQQASLSWRIENDGDDSSGWFYWEAYLSTDRTITTSDTQFGSTQYASSINGGSYRSGTLTANIPSGLSTRTYYWGIIVDTTDRVDEGDENNNAEDGNSVSITLSEPDLRADSISVNSAT
;
A
#
# COMPACT_ATOMS: atom_id res chain seq x y z
N MET A 1 -84.51 -17.83 -34.38
CA MET A 1 -84.18 -18.97 -35.25
C MET A 1 -85.45 -19.75 -35.48
N SER A 2 -86.02 -19.79 -36.71
CA SER A 2 -87.11 -20.68 -37.09
C SER A 2 -86.43 -21.86 -37.78
N ASP A 3 -86.36 -23.01 -37.07
CA ASP A 3 -85.92 -24.26 -37.70
C ASP A 3 -87.03 -24.67 -38.63
N GLU A 4 -86.78 -24.68 -39.92
CA GLU A 4 -87.69 -25.22 -40.93
C GLU A 4 -87.50 -26.75 -40.96
N ILE A 5 -88.57 -27.47 -40.60
CA ILE A 5 -88.58 -28.93 -40.63
C ILE A 5 -89.12 -29.33 -42.01
N ASP A 6 -88.30 -29.88 -42.89
CA ASP A 6 -88.74 -30.44 -44.15
C ASP A 6 -89.09 -31.92 -43.94
N VAL A 7 -90.35 -32.29 -44.14
CA VAL A 7 -90.85 -33.69 -44.00
C VAL A 7 -91.19 -34.23 -45.39
N SER A 8 -90.32 -35.13 -45.90
CA SER A 8 -90.66 -35.92 -47.10
C SER A 8 -91.19 -37.28 -46.71
N ILE A 9 -92.43 -37.57 -47.14
CA ILE A 9 -93.13 -38.86 -46.95
C ILE A 9 -92.91 -39.68 -48.24
N GLU A 10 -92.17 -40.81 -48.16
CA GLU A 10 -92.20 -41.83 -49.19
C GLU A 10 -93.09 -43.02 -48.83
N ASP A 11 -93.86 -43.50 -49.77
CA ASP A 11 -95.02 -44.34 -49.68
C ASP A 11 -94.76 -45.78 -49.17
N SER A 12 -95.73 -46.18 -48.32
CA SER A 12 -96.12 -47.55 -47.93
C SER A 12 -95.19 -48.39 -47.06
N SER A 13 -95.50 -48.49 -45.84
CA SER A 13 -95.46 -49.56 -44.83
C SER A 13 -94.40 -49.52 -43.71
N THR A 14 -93.63 -48.49 -43.61
CA THR A 14 -92.90 -48.13 -42.33
C THR A 14 -92.52 -46.64 -42.34
N GLU A 15 -93.21 -45.80 -41.54
CA GLU A 15 -92.79 -44.41 -41.39
C GLU A 15 -91.41 -44.34 -40.68
N VAL A 16 -90.42 -44.02 -41.43
CA VAL A 16 -89.12 -43.59 -40.88
C VAL A 16 -89.08 -42.06 -41.02
N ILE A 17 -89.32 -41.36 -39.93
CA ILE A 17 -89.12 -39.92 -39.90
C ILE A 17 -87.60 -39.69 -39.79
N VAL A 18 -86.97 -39.34 -40.87
CA VAL A 18 -85.58 -38.86 -40.88
C VAL A 18 -85.66 -37.35 -40.65
N ILE A 19 -85.41 -36.93 -39.43
CA ILE A 19 -85.16 -35.53 -39.17
C ILE A 19 -83.66 -35.25 -39.55
N SER A 20 -83.46 -34.73 -40.73
CA SER A 20 -82.19 -34.12 -41.05
C SER A 20 -82.15 -32.69 -40.51
N GLN A 21 -81.45 -32.48 -39.43
CA GLN A 21 -81.06 -31.11 -39.11
C GLN A 21 -80.08 -30.65 -40.17
N THR A 22 -80.51 -29.84 -41.12
CA THR A 22 -79.58 -28.95 -41.79
C THR A 22 -79.24 -27.87 -40.80
N SER A 23 -78.06 -27.93 -40.21
CA SER A 23 -77.48 -26.77 -39.57
C SER A 23 -77.40 -25.65 -40.62
N GLY A 24 -78.41 -24.80 -40.65
CA GLY A 24 -78.36 -23.63 -41.52
C GLY A 24 -77.06 -22.85 -41.13
N ARG A 25 -76.22 -22.65 -42.12
CA ARG A 25 -75.18 -21.65 -41.94
C ARG A 25 -75.91 -20.40 -41.51
N GLY A 26 -75.49 -19.80 -40.35
CA GLY A 26 -76.03 -18.52 -39.92
C GLY A 26 -75.82 -17.50 -41.03
N ASN A 27 -76.79 -16.68 -41.31
CA ASN A 27 -76.70 -15.61 -42.29
C ASN A 27 -75.94 -14.36 -41.77
N SER A 28 -75.38 -14.44 -40.58
CA SER A 28 -74.41 -13.42 -40.09
C SER A 28 -73.10 -13.53 -40.83
N ASP A 29 -72.37 -12.43 -40.93
CA ASP A 29 -71.08 -12.35 -41.59
C ASP A 29 -70.30 -11.18 -40.97
N LEU A 30 -69.35 -11.53 -40.05
CA LEU A 30 -68.61 -10.59 -39.20
C LEU A 30 -67.28 -10.29 -39.87
N ILE A 31 -67.04 -9.03 -40.09
CA ILE A 31 -65.74 -8.59 -40.63
C ILE A 31 -65.14 -7.49 -39.74
N ILE A 32 -63.81 -7.39 -39.77
CA ILE A 32 -63.12 -6.15 -39.39
C ILE A 32 -63.35 -5.17 -40.52
N TYR A 33 -64.02 -4.08 -40.28
CA TYR A 33 -64.31 -3.07 -41.28
C TYR A 33 -63.15 -2.11 -41.51
N SER A 34 -62.40 -1.83 -40.45
CA SER A 34 -61.12 -1.12 -40.49
C SER A 34 -60.35 -1.33 -39.19
N VAL A 35 -59.05 -1.43 -39.30
CA VAL A 35 -58.09 -1.37 -38.20
C VAL A 35 -57.01 -0.33 -38.56
N SER A 36 -56.54 0.43 -37.59
CA SER A 36 -55.41 1.35 -37.80
C SER A 36 -54.67 1.59 -36.49
N ALA A 37 -53.33 1.51 -36.55
CA ALA A 37 -52.43 1.96 -35.49
C ALA A 37 -52.22 3.47 -35.60
N SER A 38 -52.08 4.16 -34.47
CA SER A 38 -51.77 5.60 -34.42
C SER A 38 -50.29 5.90 -34.46
N TRP A 39 -49.45 4.86 -34.45
CA TRP A 39 -48.01 4.90 -34.34
C TRP A 39 -47.31 4.14 -35.47
N THR A 40 -46.03 4.47 -35.72
CA THR A 40 -45.19 3.84 -36.73
C THR A 40 -43.98 3.16 -36.11
N THR A 41 -43.56 3.59 -34.91
CA THR A 41 -42.48 3.00 -34.12
C THR A 41 -42.86 3.07 -32.65
N THR A 42 -42.58 2.04 -31.89
CA THR A 42 -42.77 1.93 -30.44
C THR A 42 -41.76 0.96 -29.87
N GLU A 43 -41.65 0.90 -28.57
CA GLU A 43 -40.79 -0.01 -27.84
C GLU A 43 -41.57 -1.16 -27.22
N ALA A 44 -40.88 -2.27 -26.96
CA ALA A 44 -41.41 -3.37 -26.19
C ALA A 44 -41.83 -2.89 -24.80
N GLY A 45 -42.97 -3.37 -24.28
CA GLY A 45 -43.49 -2.94 -23.00
C GLY A 45 -44.39 -1.68 -23.03
N GLU A 46 -44.37 -0.88 -24.10
CA GLU A 46 -45.11 0.36 -24.19
C GLU A 46 -46.62 0.14 -24.46
N SER A 47 -47.43 1.14 -24.11
CA SER A 47 -48.87 1.14 -24.32
C SER A 47 -49.25 1.99 -25.52
N GLU A 48 -49.96 1.40 -26.47
CA GLU A 48 -50.30 2.00 -27.75
C GLU A 48 -51.78 2.02 -28.04
N TYR A 49 -52.22 2.91 -28.97
CA TYR A 49 -53.64 3.02 -29.33
C TYR A 49 -53.89 2.41 -30.72
N VAL A 50 -54.87 1.51 -30.76
CA VAL A 50 -55.40 0.91 -32.00
C VAL A 50 -56.86 1.25 -32.16
N SER A 51 -57.23 1.73 -33.32
CA SER A 51 -58.61 2.06 -33.69
C SER A 51 -59.20 0.95 -34.56
N VAL A 52 -60.33 0.36 -34.12
CA VAL A 52 -61.00 -0.74 -34.82
C VAL A 52 -62.44 -0.43 -35.05
N ARG A 53 -62.98 -0.84 -36.20
CA ARG A 53 -64.43 -0.91 -36.50
C ARG A 53 -64.79 -2.29 -36.95
N LEU A 54 -65.89 -2.79 -36.41
CA LEU A 54 -66.48 -4.09 -36.79
C LEU A 54 -67.73 -3.85 -37.63
N LYS A 55 -68.02 -4.79 -38.50
CA LYS A 55 -69.24 -4.80 -39.32
C LYS A 55 -69.83 -6.20 -39.36
N ASN A 56 -71.15 -6.32 -39.16
CA ASN A 56 -71.89 -7.50 -39.59
C ASN A 56 -72.47 -7.19 -40.96
N GLN A 57 -71.92 -7.72 -42.01
CA GLN A 57 -72.41 -7.54 -43.38
C GLN A 57 -73.42 -8.58 -43.81
N GLY A 58 -73.74 -9.55 -42.94
CA GLY A 58 -74.79 -10.55 -43.13
C GLY A 58 -76.17 -10.02 -43.00
N THR A 59 -77.17 -10.90 -43.16
CA THR A 59 -78.61 -10.57 -43.11
C THR A 59 -79.26 -10.88 -41.75
N ASP A 60 -78.53 -11.56 -40.88
CA ASP A 60 -79.03 -11.92 -39.53
C ASP A 60 -78.12 -11.28 -38.44
N SER A 61 -78.64 -11.25 -37.20
CA SER A 61 -77.89 -10.79 -36.04
C SER A 61 -76.85 -11.84 -35.61
N SER A 62 -75.65 -11.42 -35.29
CA SER A 62 -74.54 -12.32 -34.99
C SER A 62 -74.61 -13.10 -33.68
N GLY A 63 -75.41 -12.67 -32.70
CA GLY A 63 -75.21 -13.11 -31.32
C GLY A 63 -73.92 -12.45 -30.70
N SER A 64 -73.49 -12.96 -29.55
CA SER A 64 -72.30 -12.46 -28.86
C SER A 64 -71.07 -13.19 -29.30
N PHE A 65 -69.95 -12.48 -29.36
CA PHE A 65 -68.67 -13.01 -29.76
C PHE A 65 -67.50 -12.22 -29.13
N TYR A 66 -66.28 -12.75 -29.29
CA TYR A 66 -65.04 -12.05 -28.95
C TYR A 66 -64.29 -11.67 -30.22
N TRP A 67 -63.57 -10.55 -30.16
CA TRP A 67 -62.67 -10.09 -31.21
C TRP A 67 -61.36 -9.63 -30.58
N GLY A 68 -60.24 -9.79 -31.26
CA GLY A 68 -58.92 -9.50 -30.75
C GLY A 68 -58.13 -8.57 -31.64
N ILE A 69 -57.05 -7.98 -31.06
CA ILE A 69 -56.06 -7.16 -31.74
C ILE A 69 -54.73 -7.94 -31.68
N TYR A 70 -54.03 -8.00 -32.80
CA TYR A 70 -52.84 -8.81 -32.97
C TYR A 70 -51.71 -8.06 -33.67
N LEU A 71 -50.46 -8.48 -33.40
CA LEU A 71 -49.29 -8.16 -34.20
C LEU A 71 -48.91 -9.41 -35.03
N SER A 72 -48.75 -9.21 -36.35
CA SER A 72 -48.38 -10.30 -37.27
C SER A 72 -47.15 -9.91 -38.12
N THR A 73 -46.31 -10.86 -38.45
CA THR A 73 -45.21 -10.69 -39.40
C THR A 73 -45.65 -10.69 -40.85
N ASP A 74 -46.88 -11.15 -41.15
CA ASP A 74 -47.50 -11.17 -42.46
C ASP A 74 -48.87 -10.49 -42.50
N THR A 75 -49.57 -10.55 -43.61
CA THR A 75 -50.84 -9.84 -43.83
C THR A 75 -52.08 -10.69 -43.50
N THR A 76 -51.91 -11.88 -42.95
CA THR A 76 -53.01 -12.76 -42.54
C THR A 76 -53.09 -12.82 -41.02
N ILE A 77 -54.15 -12.27 -40.43
CA ILE A 77 -54.26 -12.22 -38.99
C ILE A 77 -54.98 -13.47 -38.48
N THR A 78 -54.31 -14.16 -37.59
CA THR A 78 -54.82 -15.43 -37.00
C THR A 78 -54.59 -15.44 -35.47
N THR A 79 -55.22 -16.39 -34.79
CA THR A 79 -54.97 -16.65 -33.37
C THR A 79 -53.57 -17.23 -33.05
N ASN A 80 -52.73 -17.51 -34.07
CA ASN A 80 -51.32 -17.89 -33.88
C ASN A 80 -50.39 -16.68 -33.84
N ASP A 81 -50.88 -15.50 -34.21
CA ASP A 81 -50.14 -14.28 -34.14
C ASP A 81 -50.04 -13.76 -32.68
N ILE A 82 -49.24 -12.74 -32.46
CA ILE A 82 -49.07 -12.17 -31.11
C ILE A 82 -50.32 -11.41 -30.70
N GLU A 83 -51.10 -12.00 -29.79
CA GLU A 83 -52.30 -11.36 -29.21
C GLU A 83 -51.90 -10.18 -28.34
N LEU A 84 -52.44 -9.00 -28.62
CA LEU A 84 -52.27 -7.82 -27.79
C LEU A 84 -53.41 -7.70 -26.74
N ASP A 85 -54.65 -7.92 -27.18
CA ASP A 85 -55.81 -7.95 -26.26
C ASP A 85 -57.06 -8.52 -26.95
N THR A 86 -58.03 -9.01 -26.17
CA THR A 86 -59.30 -9.59 -26.63
C THR A 86 -60.48 -8.94 -25.95
N TYR A 87 -61.51 -8.61 -26.72
CA TYR A 87 -62.68 -7.85 -26.29
C TYR A 87 -64.01 -8.57 -26.56
N TYR A 88 -64.92 -8.49 -25.62
CA TYR A 88 -66.28 -9.02 -25.77
C TYR A 88 -67.18 -8.06 -26.52
N LYS A 89 -68.05 -8.58 -27.41
CA LYS A 89 -69.13 -7.90 -28.12
C LYS A 89 -70.42 -8.65 -27.94
N SER A 90 -71.45 -7.96 -27.46
CA SER A 90 -72.71 -8.62 -27.08
C SER A 90 -73.52 -9.13 -28.27
N SER A 91 -73.65 -8.42 -29.32
CA SER A 91 -74.31 -8.81 -30.58
C SER A 91 -74.16 -7.66 -31.59
N MET A 92 -74.25 -7.97 -32.87
CA MET A 92 -74.35 -6.98 -33.94
C MET A 92 -75.53 -7.30 -34.87
N SER A 93 -76.45 -6.34 -35.06
CA SER A 93 -77.53 -6.46 -36.00
C SER A 93 -77.04 -6.55 -37.43
N ALA A 94 -77.86 -7.19 -38.33
CA ALA A 94 -77.62 -7.28 -39.76
C ALA A 94 -77.31 -5.87 -40.34
N GLY A 95 -76.24 -5.79 -41.13
CA GLY A 95 -75.80 -4.56 -41.82
C GLY A 95 -75.16 -3.48 -40.91
N TYR A 96 -75.05 -3.74 -39.59
CA TYR A 96 -74.58 -2.74 -38.61
C TYR A 96 -73.02 -2.65 -38.69
N THR A 97 -72.53 -1.41 -38.66
CA THR A 97 -71.14 -1.11 -38.49
C THR A 97 -70.91 -0.30 -37.19
N THR A 98 -69.95 -0.64 -36.39
CA THR A 98 -69.63 0.09 -35.14
C THR A 98 -69.09 1.48 -35.44
N SER A 99 -69.25 2.40 -34.49
CA SER A 99 -68.37 3.56 -34.44
C SER A 99 -66.92 3.12 -34.26
N THR A 100 -65.95 4.00 -34.52
CA THR A 100 -64.54 3.75 -34.21
C THR A 100 -64.40 3.47 -32.70
N MET A 101 -63.77 2.38 -32.39
CA MET A 101 -63.41 1.96 -31.03
C MET A 101 -61.91 2.10 -30.88
N SER A 102 -61.44 3.07 -30.11
CA SER A 102 -60.02 3.18 -29.74
C SER A 102 -59.75 2.30 -28.52
N LYS A 103 -58.78 1.47 -28.63
CA LYS A 103 -58.31 0.53 -27.60
C LYS A 103 -56.85 0.83 -27.25
N THR A 104 -56.56 0.84 -25.97
CA THR A 104 -55.18 0.81 -25.48
C THR A 104 -54.77 -0.64 -25.42
N VAL A 105 -53.65 -0.97 -26.06
CA VAL A 105 -53.00 -2.27 -26.04
C VAL A 105 -51.59 -2.14 -25.51
N GLN A 106 -51.10 -3.14 -24.82
CA GLN A 106 -49.72 -3.17 -24.35
C GLN A 106 -48.89 -4.07 -25.27
N ILE A 107 -47.79 -3.54 -25.73
CA ILE A 107 -46.81 -4.33 -26.50
C ILE A 107 -46.10 -5.25 -25.51
N PRO A 108 -46.00 -6.58 -25.77
CA PRO A 108 -45.28 -7.47 -24.88
C PRO A 108 -43.81 -7.07 -24.70
N SER A 109 -43.34 -7.01 -23.46
CA SER A 109 -41.93 -6.65 -23.17
C SER A 109 -40.92 -7.67 -23.66
N THR A 110 -41.36 -8.88 -23.99
CA THR A 110 -40.50 -9.97 -24.51
C THR A 110 -40.64 -10.18 -26.01
N ILE A 111 -41.26 -9.21 -26.71
CA ILE A 111 -41.40 -9.30 -28.18
C ILE A 111 -40.03 -9.16 -28.86
N THR A 112 -39.79 -9.98 -29.87
CA THR A 112 -38.61 -9.79 -30.73
C THR A 112 -38.75 -8.51 -31.55
N GLY A 113 -37.70 -7.68 -31.58
CA GLY A 113 -37.69 -6.45 -32.36
C GLY A 113 -37.89 -6.72 -33.84
N GLY A 114 -38.69 -5.87 -34.47
CA GLY A 114 -39.01 -6.12 -35.87
C GLY A 114 -40.09 -5.25 -36.44
N ARG A 115 -40.56 -5.59 -37.67
CA ARG A 115 -41.62 -4.87 -38.36
C ARG A 115 -42.85 -5.74 -38.44
N TYR A 116 -43.93 -5.28 -37.83
CA TYR A 116 -45.20 -6.00 -37.71
C TYR A 116 -46.35 -5.29 -38.42
N TYR A 117 -47.37 -6.03 -38.81
CA TYR A 117 -48.66 -5.52 -39.16
C TYR A 117 -49.52 -5.51 -37.88
N VAL A 118 -50.27 -4.42 -37.67
CA VAL A 118 -51.30 -4.36 -36.62
C VAL A 118 -52.61 -4.83 -37.27
N GLY A 119 -53.19 -5.89 -36.75
CA GLY A 119 -54.41 -6.44 -37.28
C GLY A 119 -55.45 -6.71 -36.21
N ALA A 120 -56.67 -7.01 -36.67
CA ALA A 120 -57.72 -7.42 -35.80
C ALA A 120 -58.46 -8.67 -36.42
N LEU A 121 -59.01 -9.48 -35.53
CA LEU A 121 -59.74 -10.70 -35.91
C LEU A 121 -61.10 -10.69 -35.17
N ALA A 122 -62.19 -10.82 -35.94
CA ALA A 122 -63.55 -10.98 -35.38
C ALA A 122 -63.79 -12.47 -35.06
N ASP A 123 -64.63 -12.74 -34.08
CA ASP A 123 -65.05 -14.05 -33.59
C ASP A 123 -63.87 -15.02 -33.37
N VAL A 124 -62.90 -14.56 -32.62
CA VAL A 124 -61.64 -15.30 -32.33
C VAL A 124 -61.85 -16.71 -31.76
N ASN A 125 -63.03 -16.97 -31.17
CA ASN A 125 -63.39 -18.23 -30.54
C ASN A 125 -64.36 -19.08 -31.41
N SER A 126 -64.68 -18.67 -32.65
CA SER A 126 -65.62 -19.32 -33.56
C SER A 126 -66.98 -19.58 -32.87
N GLN A 127 -67.51 -18.58 -32.21
CA GLN A 127 -68.78 -18.67 -31.43
C GLN A 127 -70.04 -18.41 -32.30
N VAL A 128 -69.85 -17.73 -33.41
CA VAL A 128 -70.86 -17.37 -34.37
C VAL A 128 -70.69 -18.23 -35.62
N SER A 129 -71.78 -18.85 -36.10
CA SER A 129 -71.76 -19.54 -37.40
C SER A 129 -72.05 -18.50 -38.46
N GLU A 130 -71.13 -18.35 -39.42
CA GLU A 130 -71.16 -17.29 -40.40
C GLU A 130 -71.38 -17.78 -41.83
N SER A 131 -71.82 -16.90 -42.71
CA SER A 131 -72.00 -17.23 -44.12
C SER A 131 -70.62 -17.32 -44.80
N ASN A 132 -69.61 -16.63 -44.29
CA ASN A 132 -68.23 -16.69 -44.71
C ASN A 132 -67.29 -16.61 -43.50
N GLU A 133 -66.62 -17.69 -43.15
CA GLU A 133 -65.68 -17.80 -42.03
C GLU A 133 -64.22 -17.37 -42.40
N ASN A 134 -63.96 -16.89 -43.62
CA ASN A 134 -62.64 -16.62 -44.13
C ASN A 134 -62.39 -15.12 -44.38
N ASN A 135 -63.18 -14.22 -43.82
CA ASN A 135 -63.08 -12.76 -43.99
C ASN A 135 -63.16 -12.01 -42.67
N ASN A 136 -62.87 -12.70 -41.56
CA ASN A 136 -62.99 -12.15 -40.20
C ASN A 136 -61.79 -11.30 -39.78
N ASP A 137 -60.70 -11.30 -40.56
CA ASP A 137 -59.51 -10.55 -40.30
C ASP A 137 -59.33 -9.32 -41.21
N ASP A 138 -58.64 -8.34 -40.71
CA ASP A 138 -58.11 -7.21 -41.49
C ASP A 138 -56.89 -6.63 -40.77
N TYR A 139 -56.04 -5.91 -41.47
CA TYR A 139 -54.82 -5.35 -40.95
C TYR A 139 -54.61 -3.91 -41.43
N ASP A 140 -53.85 -3.11 -40.66
CA ASP A 140 -53.36 -1.81 -41.12
C ASP A 140 -52.31 -2.06 -42.22
N SER A 141 -52.44 -1.38 -43.32
CA SER A 141 -51.55 -1.52 -44.50
C SER A 141 -50.14 -1.00 -44.18
N GLY A 142 -49.96 -0.14 -43.20
CA GLY A 142 -48.67 0.30 -42.70
C GLY A 142 -48.07 -0.76 -41.76
N ARG A 143 -46.76 -1.01 -41.91
CA ARG A 143 -46.05 -1.76 -40.85
C ARG A 143 -45.63 -0.82 -39.74
N VAL A 144 -45.70 -1.30 -38.54
CA VAL A 144 -45.12 -0.67 -37.37
C VAL A 144 -43.75 -1.28 -37.09
N THR A 145 -42.82 -0.49 -36.59
CA THR A 145 -41.54 -0.98 -36.07
C THR A 145 -41.68 -1.09 -34.55
N ILE A 146 -41.26 -2.20 -33.98
CA ILE A 146 -41.13 -2.40 -32.54
C ILE A 146 -39.69 -2.65 -32.23
N ASP A 147 -39.13 -1.80 -31.41
CA ASP A 147 -37.76 -1.93 -30.91
C ASP A 147 -37.77 -2.76 -29.61
N GLU A 148 -36.84 -3.71 -29.49
CA GLU A 148 -36.59 -4.44 -28.24
C GLU A 148 -36.13 -3.47 -27.16
N LEU A 149 -36.34 -3.79 -25.90
CA LEU A 149 -35.76 -3.03 -24.80
C LEU A 149 -34.22 -2.93 -24.96
N ALA A 150 -33.64 -1.88 -24.44
CA ALA A 150 -32.21 -1.75 -24.29
C ALA A 150 -31.65 -2.93 -23.47
N ASP A 151 -30.38 -3.22 -23.62
CA ASP A 151 -29.65 -4.18 -22.80
C ASP A 151 -28.23 -3.67 -22.60
N LEU A 152 -27.98 -3.11 -21.42
CA LEU A 152 -26.73 -2.46 -21.09
C LEU A 152 -25.76 -3.46 -20.50
N GLU A 153 -24.62 -3.66 -21.15
CA GLU A 153 -23.59 -4.53 -20.61
C GLU A 153 -22.19 -3.89 -20.67
N GLY A 154 -21.31 -4.35 -19.79
CA GLY A 154 -19.92 -3.90 -19.77
C GLY A 154 -19.10 -4.54 -20.87
N LYS A 155 -18.41 -3.73 -21.67
CA LYS A 155 -17.60 -4.19 -22.82
C LYS A 155 -16.12 -4.24 -22.52
N SER A 156 -15.57 -3.27 -21.85
CA SER A 156 -14.15 -3.19 -21.50
C SER A 156 -13.88 -2.31 -20.30
N CYS A 157 -12.74 -2.56 -19.65
CA CYS A 157 -12.25 -1.77 -18.53
C CYS A 157 -10.72 -1.77 -18.52
N SER A 158 -10.13 -0.61 -18.26
CA SER A 158 -8.70 -0.44 -18.02
C SER A 158 -8.51 0.41 -16.77
N ALA A 159 -7.88 -0.15 -15.74
CA ALA A 159 -7.73 0.45 -14.42
C ALA A 159 -6.30 0.26 -13.88
N PRO A 160 -5.84 1.06 -12.89
CA PRO A 160 -4.51 0.91 -12.28
C PRO A 160 -4.35 -0.44 -11.56
N THR A 161 -3.09 -0.88 -11.42
CA THR A 161 -2.74 -2.16 -10.78
C THR A 161 -2.19 -2.00 -9.37
N THR A 162 -1.89 -0.76 -8.97
CA THR A 162 -1.38 -0.40 -7.64
C THR A 162 -2.16 0.79 -7.11
N GLY A 163 -2.19 0.94 -5.80
CA GLY A 163 -2.81 2.07 -5.12
C GLY A 163 -2.55 2.05 -3.62
N VAL A 164 -2.86 3.15 -2.96
CA VAL A 164 -2.68 3.35 -1.52
C VAL A 164 -4.01 3.69 -0.88
N VAL A 165 -4.29 3.13 0.29
CA VAL A 165 -5.52 3.38 1.06
C VAL A 165 -5.69 4.88 1.29
N GLY A 166 -6.88 5.41 0.93
CA GLY A 166 -7.20 6.84 1.14
C GLY A 166 -6.58 7.79 0.14
N ASP A 167 -5.65 7.36 -0.69
CA ASP A 167 -4.98 8.22 -1.67
C ASP A 167 -5.71 8.26 -3.01
N TYR A 168 -5.29 9.18 -3.87
CA TYR A 168 -5.86 9.32 -5.21
C TYR A 168 -5.49 8.13 -6.09
N ILE A 169 -6.39 7.75 -7.00
CA ILE A 169 -6.05 6.72 -7.99
C ILE A 169 -4.95 7.22 -8.94
N ASP A 170 -3.95 6.38 -9.21
CA ASP A 170 -2.72 6.75 -9.93
C ASP A 170 -2.96 7.11 -11.41
N SER A 171 -3.99 6.54 -12.02
CA SER A 171 -4.33 6.77 -13.41
C SER A 171 -5.83 6.72 -13.66
N THR A 172 -6.27 7.40 -14.71
CA THR A 172 -7.67 7.40 -15.15
C THR A 172 -8.12 5.97 -15.47
N ILE A 173 -9.28 5.59 -14.93
CA ILE A 173 -9.96 4.35 -15.30
C ILE A 173 -10.81 4.61 -16.53
N ASN A 174 -10.69 3.78 -17.55
CA ASN A 174 -11.49 3.88 -18.76
C ASN A 174 -12.39 2.66 -18.84
N ILE A 175 -13.68 2.89 -19.10
CA ILE A 175 -14.66 1.84 -19.29
C ILE A 175 -15.36 1.99 -20.64
N GLN A 176 -15.99 0.92 -21.10
CA GLN A 176 -16.92 0.94 -22.21
C GLN A 176 -18.18 0.17 -21.81
N ILE A 177 -19.32 0.77 -22.11
CA ILE A 177 -20.66 0.19 -21.92
C ILE A 177 -21.30 0.08 -23.28
N GLU A 178 -21.89 -1.04 -23.61
CA GLU A 178 -22.63 -1.22 -24.85
C GLU A 178 -24.12 -1.47 -24.58
N ASN A 179 -24.95 -1.10 -25.54
CA ASN A 179 -26.37 -1.38 -25.57
C ASN A 179 -26.60 -2.31 -26.76
N ASP A 180 -26.47 -3.63 -26.56
CA ASP A 180 -26.56 -4.63 -27.61
C ASP A 180 -27.19 -5.94 -27.15
N PRO A 181 -28.54 -6.06 -27.15
CA PRO A 181 -29.25 -7.31 -26.91
C PRO A 181 -29.09 -8.33 -28.07
N GLY A 182 -28.28 -8.03 -29.09
CA GLY A 182 -28.02 -8.93 -30.22
C GLY A 182 -29.05 -8.88 -31.36
N GLY A 183 -29.90 -7.84 -31.40
CA GLY A 183 -30.94 -7.64 -32.42
C GLY A 183 -30.60 -6.57 -33.47
N ASN A 184 -31.57 -6.29 -34.36
CA ASN A 184 -31.48 -5.21 -35.35
C ASN A 184 -32.39 -4.02 -35.06
N TYR A 185 -33.29 -4.18 -34.10
CA TYR A 185 -34.29 -3.21 -33.69
C TYR A 185 -34.19 -3.10 -32.18
N ILE A 186 -33.35 -2.19 -31.71
CA ILE A 186 -32.97 -2.02 -30.30
C ILE A 186 -33.28 -0.58 -29.92
N ALA A 187 -33.99 -0.40 -28.81
CA ALA A 187 -34.27 0.92 -28.25
C ALA A 187 -33.00 1.61 -27.77
N ASP A 188 -33.00 2.91 -27.80
CA ASP A 188 -31.96 3.70 -27.14
C ASP A 188 -32.12 3.56 -25.62
N SER A 189 -31.01 3.48 -24.87
CA SER A 189 -31.08 3.21 -23.43
C SER A 189 -31.74 4.33 -22.59
N GLY A 190 -31.80 5.55 -23.11
CA GLY A 190 -32.03 6.69 -22.23
C GLY A 190 -30.79 7.03 -21.40
N SER A 191 -30.92 7.97 -20.47
CA SER A 191 -29.81 8.36 -19.58
C SER A 191 -29.85 7.50 -18.33
N PHE A 192 -28.67 7.07 -17.87
CA PHE A 192 -28.52 6.21 -16.69
C PHE A 192 -27.30 6.61 -15.86
N TYR A 193 -27.06 5.89 -14.76
CA TYR A 193 -25.88 6.06 -13.91
C TYR A 193 -25.11 4.76 -13.79
N TRP A 194 -23.78 4.87 -13.76
CA TRP A 194 -22.88 3.76 -13.47
C TRP A 194 -21.95 4.11 -12.30
N ALA A 195 -21.40 3.12 -11.62
CA ALA A 195 -20.47 3.32 -10.51
C ALA A 195 -19.34 2.30 -10.51
N MET A 196 -18.15 2.73 -10.08
CA MET A 196 -16.95 1.89 -9.99
C MET A 196 -16.81 1.30 -8.59
N TYR A 197 -16.36 0.05 -8.51
CA TYR A 197 -16.20 -0.69 -7.26
C TYR A 197 -14.88 -1.43 -7.18
N LEU A 198 -14.47 -1.71 -5.94
CA LEU A 198 -13.38 -2.60 -5.57
C LEU A 198 -13.94 -3.76 -4.76
N SER A 199 -13.73 -4.98 -5.22
CA SER A 199 -14.22 -6.21 -4.59
C SER A 199 -13.08 -7.14 -4.20
N THR A 200 -13.28 -7.92 -3.13
CA THR A 200 -12.36 -8.98 -2.71
C THR A 200 -12.45 -10.24 -3.57
N ASP A 201 -13.49 -10.36 -4.37
CA ASP A 201 -13.68 -11.46 -5.32
C ASP A 201 -14.07 -10.93 -6.72
N SER A 202 -14.26 -11.82 -7.68
CA SER A 202 -14.57 -11.44 -9.07
C SER A 202 -16.04 -11.13 -9.32
N THR A 203 -16.89 -11.09 -8.29
CA THR A 203 -18.30 -10.76 -8.42
C THR A 203 -18.55 -9.36 -7.92
N ILE A 204 -18.85 -8.44 -8.82
CA ILE A 204 -19.09 -7.04 -8.47
C ILE A 204 -20.54 -6.83 -8.06
N THR A 205 -20.74 -6.26 -6.89
CA THR A 205 -22.06 -5.98 -6.31
C THR A 205 -22.10 -4.59 -5.66
N SER A 206 -23.28 -4.08 -5.38
CA SER A 206 -23.47 -2.83 -4.62
C SER A 206 -23.08 -2.92 -3.14
N SER A 207 -22.66 -4.10 -2.66
CA SER A 207 -22.12 -4.30 -1.31
C SER A 207 -20.60 -4.13 -1.26
N ASP A 208 -19.94 -4.05 -2.41
CA ASP A 208 -18.51 -3.81 -2.52
C ASP A 208 -18.14 -2.34 -2.25
N GLU A 209 -16.87 -2.03 -2.13
CA GLU A 209 -16.43 -0.67 -1.84
C GLU A 209 -16.47 0.20 -3.08
N GLN A 210 -17.35 1.21 -3.08
CA GLN A 210 -17.49 2.15 -4.19
C GLN A 210 -16.33 3.14 -4.24
N VAL A 211 -15.77 3.33 -5.42
CA VAL A 211 -14.72 4.33 -5.71
C VAL A 211 -15.31 5.54 -6.40
N GLY A 212 -15.33 6.66 -5.71
CA GLY A 212 -15.93 7.91 -6.20
C GLY A 212 -17.45 7.96 -6.03
N TYR A 213 -18.13 8.58 -6.96
CA TYR A 213 -19.58 8.77 -6.98
C TYR A 213 -20.17 8.14 -8.23
N ASP A 214 -21.51 7.95 -8.24
CA ASP A 214 -22.24 7.57 -9.44
C ASP A 214 -21.94 8.55 -10.57
N GLN A 215 -21.57 8.04 -11.73
CA GLN A 215 -21.30 8.79 -12.94
C GLN A 215 -22.55 8.75 -13.83
N SER A 216 -22.92 9.88 -14.42
CA SER A 216 -24.06 9.93 -15.34
C SER A 216 -23.60 9.68 -16.76
N GLU A 217 -24.28 8.74 -17.44
CA GLU A 217 -24.10 8.51 -18.86
C GLU A 217 -25.33 9.02 -19.64
N SER A 218 -25.12 9.55 -20.81
CA SER A 218 -26.19 9.89 -21.74
C SER A 218 -26.71 8.62 -22.43
N SER A 219 -27.83 8.76 -23.16
CA SER A 219 -28.39 7.63 -23.91
C SER A 219 -27.36 7.00 -24.87
N ILE A 220 -27.27 5.68 -24.83
CA ILE A 220 -26.51 4.86 -25.79
C ILE A 220 -27.49 4.35 -26.85
N TYR A 221 -27.21 4.66 -28.11
CA TYR A 221 -28.03 4.18 -29.23
C TYR A 221 -28.02 2.66 -29.33
N GLY A 222 -29.14 2.06 -29.68
CA GLY A 222 -29.24 0.62 -29.88
C GLY A 222 -28.19 0.08 -30.85
N GLY A 223 -27.50 -1.00 -30.44
CA GLY A 223 -26.38 -1.60 -31.17
C GLY A 223 -25.08 -0.81 -31.14
N SER A 224 -24.95 0.15 -30.22
CA SER A 224 -23.78 1.01 -30.10
C SER A 224 -23.15 0.87 -28.70
N TYR A 225 -21.97 1.48 -28.52
CA TYR A 225 -21.31 1.56 -27.21
C TYR A 225 -20.87 3.02 -26.92
N SER A 226 -20.77 3.32 -25.65
CA SER A 226 -20.15 4.56 -25.15
C SER A 226 -18.90 4.23 -24.32
N GLY A 227 -17.95 5.16 -24.30
CA GLY A 227 -16.79 5.08 -23.43
C GLY A 227 -16.81 6.22 -22.44
N ASP A 228 -16.62 5.91 -21.15
CA ASP A 228 -16.55 6.89 -20.08
C ASP A 228 -15.31 6.68 -19.19
N THR A 229 -15.06 7.62 -18.29
CA THR A 229 -13.84 7.62 -17.49
C THR A 229 -14.10 8.02 -16.03
N LEU A 230 -13.47 7.30 -15.10
CA LEU A 230 -13.30 7.77 -13.73
C LEU A 230 -11.95 8.48 -13.60
N SER A 231 -11.97 9.76 -13.23
CA SER A 231 -10.76 10.59 -13.17
C SER A 231 -9.88 10.29 -11.96
N THR A 232 -8.60 10.65 -12.05
CA THR A 232 -7.62 10.56 -10.95
C THR A 232 -7.95 11.44 -9.74
N SER A 233 -9.01 12.26 -9.79
CA SER A 233 -9.49 13.01 -8.63
C SER A 233 -10.27 12.17 -7.61
N ASN A 234 -10.58 10.92 -7.94
CA ASN A 234 -11.22 9.98 -7.03
C ASN A 234 -10.16 9.29 -6.15
N ARG A 235 -10.58 8.85 -4.98
CA ARG A 235 -9.71 8.22 -3.99
C ARG A 235 -10.09 6.76 -3.79
N ILE A 236 -9.10 5.95 -3.47
CA ILE A 236 -9.33 4.63 -2.88
C ILE A 236 -9.94 4.87 -1.49
N PRO A 237 -11.05 4.20 -1.14
CA PRO A 237 -11.70 4.41 0.15
C PRO A 237 -10.77 4.15 1.34
N SER A 238 -10.75 5.07 2.31
CA SER A 238 -9.96 4.93 3.53
C SER A 238 -10.48 3.86 4.51
N SER A 239 -11.64 3.28 4.23
CA SER A 239 -12.21 2.12 4.93
C SER A 239 -11.57 0.79 4.52
N MET A 240 -10.83 0.75 3.42
CA MET A 240 -10.22 -0.46 2.89
C MET A 240 -8.98 -0.86 3.69
N ASN A 241 -8.66 -2.14 3.66
CA ASN A 241 -7.40 -2.66 4.16
C ASN A 241 -6.43 -2.87 3.00
N ALA A 242 -5.14 -2.96 3.29
CA ALA A 242 -4.17 -3.43 2.31
C ALA A 242 -4.54 -4.83 1.79
N GLY A 243 -4.35 -5.06 0.50
CA GLY A 243 -4.73 -6.34 -0.12
C GLY A 243 -4.86 -6.26 -1.63
N THR A 244 -5.28 -7.36 -2.24
CA THR A 244 -5.53 -7.44 -3.67
C THR A 244 -7.03 -7.45 -3.93
N TYR A 245 -7.49 -6.58 -4.81
CA TYR A 245 -8.90 -6.38 -5.13
C TYR A 245 -9.13 -6.45 -6.63
N TYR A 246 -10.37 -6.78 -7.01
CA TYR A 246 -10.85 -6.70 -8.37
C TYR A 246 -11.48 -5.33 -8.61
N TRP A 247 -11.13 -4.70 -9.71
CA TRP A 247 -11.89 -3.59 -10.25
C TRP A 247 -13.14 -4.10 -10.96
N GLY A 248 -14.21 -3.35 -10.86
CA GLY A 248 -15.39 -3.57 -11.67
C GLY A 248 -16.39 -2.42 -11.55
N PHE A 249 -17.37 -2.41 -12.40
CA PHE A 249 -18.41 -1.40 -12.38
C PHE A 249 -19.80 -2.01 -12.51
N LEU A 250 -20.75 -1.34 -11.90
CA LEU A 250 -22.17 -1.61 -12.06
C LEU A 250 -22.76 -0.56 -12.98
N ILE A 251 -23.61 -1.00 -13.88
CA ILE A 251 -24.32 -0.19 -14.85
C ILE A 251 -25.75 -0.01 -14.34
N ASP A 252 -26.38 1.10 -14.68
CA ASP A 252 -27.74 1.46 -14.26
C ASP A 252 -28.00 1.27 -12.75
N VAL A 253 -27.07 1.76 -11.94
CA VAL A 253 -27.12 1.62 -10.47
C VAL A 253 -28.36 2.22 -9.81
N ARG A 254 -29.18 2.97 -10.55
CA ARG A 254 -30.42 3.61 -10.08
C ARG A 254 -31.67 3.01 -10.66
N THR A 255 -31.56 2.02 -11.52
CA THR A 255 -32.65 1.40 -12.26
C THR A 255 -33.47 2.45 -13.03
N ASP A 256 -32.77 3.27 -13.79
CA ASP A 256 -33.37 4.33 -14.63
C ASP A 256 -33.83 3.79 -15.99
N VAL A 257 -33.30 2.64 -16.43
CA VAL A 257 -33.56 1.98 -17.71
C VAL A 257 -34.28 0.64 -17.46
N ASP A 258 -35.38 0.43 -18.19
CA ASP A 258 -35.99 -0.90 -18.28
C ASP A 258 -35.26 -1.71 -19.35
N GLU A 259 -34.61 -2.81 -18.94
CA GLU A 259 -33.71 -3.58 -19.82
C GLU A 259 -34.27 -4.96 -20.18
N GLN A 260 -33.72 -5.54 -21.25
CA GLN A 260 -34.03 -6.92 -21.61
C GLN A 260 -33.47 -7.90 -20.57
N SER A 261 -32.30 -7.59 -20.00
CA SER A 261 -31.67 -8.36 -18.95
C SER A 261 -31.06 -7.49 -17.86
N GLU A 262 -31.67 -7.44 -16.70
CA GLU A 262 -31.15 -6.76 -15.49
C GLU A 262 -30.01 -7.53 -14.79
N SER A 263 -29.58 -8.65 -15.34
CA SER A 263 -28.62 -9.54 -14.67
C SER A 263 -27.19 -9.45 -15.20
N ASN A 264 -26.93 -8.69 -16.25
CA ASN A 264 -25.64 -8.48 -16.90
C ASN A 264 -25.03 -7.08 -16.67
N ASN A 265 -25.64 -6.27 -15.80
CA ASN A 265 -25.23 -4.91 -15.48
C ASN A 265 -23.95 -4.80 -14.63
N ALA A 266 -23.31 -5.92 -14.31
CA ALA A 266 -22.06 -5.98 -13.58
C ALA A 266 -20.90 -6.41 -14.49
N TYR A 267 -19.83 -5.62 -14.50
CA TYR A 267 -18.62 -5.95 -15.25
C TYR A 267 -17.38 -5.99 -14.36
N THR A 268 -16.62 -7.06 -14.44
CA THR A 268 -15.33 -7.20 -13.74
C THR A 268 -14.19 -6.91 -14.71
N CYS A 269 -13.31 -5.97 -14.34
CA CYS A 269 -12.13 -5.64 -15.14
C CYS A 269 -11.14 -6.81 -15.16
N ASN A 270 -10.35 -6.91 -16.24
CA ASN A 270 -9.40 -8.01 -16.42
C ASN A 270 -8.18 -7.95 -15.49
N ASN A 271 -7.91 -6.81 -14.86
CA ASN A 271 -6.78 -6.62 -13.96
C ASN A 271 -7.24 -6.38 -12.52
N GLN A 272 -6.41 -6.83 -11.61
CA GLN A 272 -6.55 -6.54 -10.18
C GLN A 272 -5.70 -5.34 -9.79
N ILE A 273 -6.00 -4.74 -8.63
CA ILE A 273 -5.19 -3.74 -7.96
C ILE A 273 -4.63 -4.32 -6.66
N THR A 274 -3.36 -4.06 -6.39
CA THR A 274 -2.77 -4.25 -5.06
C THR A 274 -2.81 -2.91 -4.33
N ILE A 275 -3.55 -2.86 -3.24
CA ILE A 275 -3.68 -1.69 -2.37
C ILE A 275 -2.75 -1.88 -1.19
N GLN A 276 -1.94 -0.87 -0.88
CA GLN A 276 -1.05 -0.82 0.27
C GLN A 276 -1.61 0.12 1.33
N ASP A 277 -1.23 -0.09 2.58
CA ASP A 277 -1.49 0.88 3.64
C ASP A 277 -0.73 2.18 3.39
N ASP A 278 -1.28 3.30 3.83
CA ASP A 278 -0.63 4.61 3.75
C ASP A 278 0.24 4.81 4.99
N LEU A 279 1.43 4.20 4.95
CA LEU A 279 2.41 4.21 6.03
C LEU A 279 3.80 4.55 5.50
N PRO A 280 4.68 5.13 6.33
CA PRO A 280 6.10 5.24 6.03
C PRO A 280 6.77 3.86 6.08
N ASP A 281 8.00 3.80 5.57
CA ASP A 281 8.89 2.65 5.64
C ASP A 281 10.32 3.15 5.79
N ILE A 282 10.83 3.16 7.03
CA ILE A 282 12.15 3.70 7.36
C ILE A 282 13.18 2.62 7.11
N VAL A 283 14.00 2.82 6.11
CA VAL A 283 15.10 1.90 5.77
C VAL A 283 16.42 2.47 6.24
N ALA A 284 17.16 1.72 7.05
CA ALA A 284 18.56 2.01 7.34
C ALA A 284 19.40 1.55 6.13
N ASP A 285 19.71 2.47 5.20
CA ASP A 285 20.31 2.13 3.92
C ASP A 285 21.84 2.01 4.00
N ASP A 286 22.51 2.97 4.64
CA ASP A 286 23.96 3.00 4.70
C ASP A 286 24.50 3.62 5.99
N ILE A 287 25.60 3.06 6.47
CA ILE A 287 26.41 3.55 7.58
C ILE A 287 27.87 3.26 7.32
N ASP A 288 28.73 4.26 7.40
CA ASP A 288 30.16 4.08 7.25
C ASP A 288 30.98 5.07 8.10
N THR A 289 32.25 4.79 8.27
CA THR A 289 33.24 5.73 8.77
C THR A 289 34.46 5.74 7.90
N SER A 290 35.08 6.92 7.72
CA SER A 290 36.36 7.06 7.00
C SER A 290 37.56 6.53 7.78
N SER A 291 37.39 6.20 9.07
CA SER A 291 38.48 5.74 9.95
C SER A 291 38.56 4.22 9.90
N SER A 292 39.77 3.70 9.64
CA SER A 292 40.06 2.26 9.73
C SER A 292 40.39 1.82 11.15
N SER A 293 40.79 2.76 12.02
CA SER A 293 41.01 2.57 13.45
C SER A 293 40.61 3.81 14.23
N ALA A 294 40.32 3.63 15.51
CA ALA A 294 40.08 4.71 16.46
C ALA A 294 40.48 4.26 17.87
N VAL A 295 40.90 5.20 18.69
CA VAL A 295 41.21 4.94 20.10
C VAL A 295 39.98 5.15 20.96
N MET A 296 39.79 4.34 22.00
CA MET A 296 38.74 4.55 23.01
C MET A 296 38.85 5.95 23.62
N GLY A 297 37.72 6.67 23.70
CA GLY A 297 37.71 8.05 24.17
C GLY A 297 37.89 9.10 23.07
N ASP A 298 38.37 8.71 21.90
CA ASP A 298 38.46 9.60 20.75
C ASP A 298 37.11 9.73 20.00
N THR A 299 37.07 10.68 19.09
CA THR A 299 35.90 10.92 18.25
C THR A 299 36.14 10.55 16.79
N ILE A 300 35.13 9.94 16.16
CA ILE A 300 35.11 9.66 14.74
C ILE A 300 34.03 10.46 14.01
N THR A 301 34.11 10.51 12.69
CA THR A 301 33.06 11.01 11.83
C THR A 301 32.34 9.83 11.19
N VAL A 302 31.03 9.81 11.29
CA VAL A 302 30.15 8.77 10.75
C VAL A 302 29.30 9.35 9.64
N ASN A 303 29.25 8.69 8.49
CA ASN A 303 28.32 8.96 7.40
C ASN A 303 27.11 8.06 7.56
N TYR A 304 25.93 8.58 7.24
CA TYR A 304 24.68 7.80 7.32
C TYR A 304 23.75 8.12 6.16
N ARG A 305 22.91 7.17 5.82
CA ARG A 305 21.75 7.33 4.95
C ARG A 305 20.57 6.54 5.49
N ILE A 306 19.43 7.22 5.62
CA ILE A 306 18.15 6.66 6.04
C ILE A 306 17.14 7.04 4.98
N GLU A 307 16.40 6.08 4.44
CA GLU A 307 15.39 6.26 3.41
C GLU A 307 13.98 6.12 3.99
N ASN A 308 12.99 6.66 3.28
CA ASN A 308 11.58 6.38 3.50
C ASN A 308 11.03 5.81 2.20
N ASP A 309 10.95 4.49 2.11
CA ASP A 309 10.42 3.76 0.95
C ASP A 309 8.90 3.60 0.99
N GLY A 310 8.25 4.11 2.05
CA GLY A 310 6.82 4.10 2.24
C GLY A 310 6.08 5.20 1.48
N THR A 311 4.79 5.28 1.74
CA THR A 311 3.83 6.17 1.07
C THR A 311 3.45 7.39 1.88
N ASP A 312 3.70 7.40 3.20
CA ASP A 312 3.45 8.53 4.10
C ASP A 312 4.75 9.09 4.69
N TYR A 313 4.65 10.25 5.33
CA TYR A 313 5.76 10.90 6.03
C TYR A 313 6.13 10.14 7.30
N THR A 314 7.44 9.98 7.58
CA THR A 314 7.89 9.25 8.79
C THR A 314 7.51 9.93 10.11
N GLY A 315 7.23 11.23 10.10
CA GLY A 315 7.24 11.98 11.35
C GLY A 315 8.68 12.11 11.92
N SER A 316 8.79 12.43 13.19
CA SER A 316 10.10 12.54 13.86
C SER A 316 10.42 11.24 14.57
N PHE A 317 11.64 10.76 14.42
CA PHE A 317 12.11 9.53 15.03
C PHE A 317 13.54 9.66 15.56
N TYR A 318 14.03 8.66 16.30
CA TYR A 318 15.39 8.54 16.79
C TYR A 318 16.10 7.38 16.09
N TRP A 319 17.42 7.51 15.94
CA TRP A 319 18.28 6.46 15.46
C TRP A 319 19.54 6.38 16.29
N GLU A 320 20.06 5.20 16.47
CA GLU A 320 21.15 4.91 17.37
C GLU A 320 22.31 4.23 16.65
N LEU A 321 23.52 4.47 17.16
CA LEU A 321 24.77 3.85 16.69
C LEU A 321 25.25 2.81 17.68
N TYR A 322 25.81 1.73 17.13
CA TYR A 322 26.33 0.61 17.89
C TYR A 322 27.66 0.13 17.30
N LEU A 323 28.52 -0.44 18.17
CA LEU A 323 29.69 -1.22 17.77
C LEU A 323 29.41 -2.70 18.07
N SER A 324 29.50 -3.56 17.06
CA SER A 324 29.26 -5.00 17.19
C SER A 324 30.45 -5.80 16.71
N THR A 325 30.70 -6.96 17.34
CA THR A 325 31.73 -7.91 16.92
C THR A 325 31.34 -8.71 15.69
N ASP A 326 30.06 -8.67 15.29
CA ASP A 326 29.55 -9.27 14.06
C ASP A 326 28.65 -8.27 13.29
N ARG A 327 28.08 -8.69 12.14
CA ARG A 327 27.24 -7.81 11.30
C ARG A 327 25.77 -7.77 11.71
N THR A 328 25.40 -8.44 12.79
CA THR A 328 24.04 -8.46 13.30
C THR A 328 23.92 -7.40 14.39
N ILE A 329 23.46 -6.23 14.02
CA ILE A 329 23.35 -5.10 14.96
C ILE A 329 22.08 -5.25 15.78
N THR A 330 22.22 -5.17 17.10
CA THR A 330 21.13 -5.26 18.07
C THR A 330 21.33 -4.29 19.24
N THR A 331 20.32 -4.05 20.02
CA THR A 331 20.40 -3.25 21.26
C THR A 331 21.21 -3.90 22.38
N ASN A 332 21.73 -5.13 22.18
CA ASN A 332 22.65 -5.80 23.11
C ASN A 332 24.13 -5.49 22.77
N ASP A 333 24.39 -4.89 21.63
CA ASP A 333 25.72 -4.46 21.21
C ASP A 333 26.16 -3.23 21.98
N ILE A 334 27.38 -2.79 21.76
CA ILE A 334 27.94 -1.64 22.45
C ILE A 334 27.29 -0.37 21.93
N TYR A 335 26.46 0.27 22.74
CA TYR A 335 25.84 1.55 22.43
C TYR A 335 26.91 2.63 22.29
N VAL A 336 26.79 3.45 21.25
CA VAL A 336 27.72 4.54 20.93
C VAL A 336 27.04 5.89 21.15
N ASP A 337 25.98 6.19 20.39
CA ASP A 337 25.29 7.50 20.46
C ASP A 337 23.87 7.41 19.90
N GLU A 338 23.03 8.44 20.18
CA GLU A 338 21.67 8.56 19.70
C GLU A 338 21.46 9.92 19.02
N PHE A 339 20.73 9.91 17.92
CA PHE A 339 20.40 11.10 17.15
C PHE A 339 18.91 11.17 16.85
N SER A 340 18.37 12.39 16.76
CA SER A 340 17.00 12.62 16.32
C SER A 340 16.96 13.03 14.86
N ARG A 341 15.93 12.57 14.14
CA ARG A 341 15.63 13.00 12.78
C ARG A 341 14.23 13.60 12.72
N SER A 342 14.09 14.70 11.99
CA SER A 342 12.77 15.21 11.57
C SER A 342 12.23 14.34 10.42
N SER A 343 10.95 14.54 10.11
CA SER A 343 10.25 13.80 9.06
C SER A 343 11.01 13.68 7.74
N ILE A 344 10.97 12.49 7.14
CA ILE A 344 11.39 12.20 5.76
C ILE A 344 10.14 12.01 4.92
N SER A 345 10.08 12.66 3.75
CA SER A 345 8.95 12.54 2.81
C SER A 345 8.94 11.16 2.14
N PRO A 346 7.78 10.69 1.68
CA PRO A 346 7.67 9.46 0.88
C PRO A 346 8.66 9.42 -0.30
N GLY A 347 9.29 8.28 -0.52
CA GLY A 347 10.25 8.05 -1.59
C GLY A 347 11.51 8.92 -1.53
N SER A 348 11.82 9.49 -0.36
CA SER A 348 12.97 10.37 -0.14
C SER A 348 13.93 9.78 0.88
N TYR A 349 15.11 10.40 1.01
CA TYR A 349 16.11 9.97 1.98
C TYR A 349 16.67 11.14 2.78
N ALA A 350 17.23 10.82 3.92
CA ALA A 350 18.07 11.70 4.73
C ALA A 350 19.48 11.14 4.77
N SER A 351 20.49 11.95 4.47
CA SER A 351 21.89 11.58 4.58
C SER A 351 22.70 12.73 5.17
N GLY A 352 23.85 12.41 5.72
CA GLY A 352 24.72 13.42 6.30
C GLY A 352 25.91 12.84 7.03
N TYR A 353 26.54 13.71 7.80
CA TYR A 353 27.68 13.36 8.63
C TYR A 353 27.33 13.67 10.09
N GLN A 354 27.64 12.73 10.99
CA GLN A 354 27.72 12.99 12.42
C GLN A 354 29.19 13.17 12.77
N TYR A 355 29.53 14.38 13.20
CA TYR A 355 30.88 14.74 13.60
C TYR A 355 31.04 14.53 15.10
N SER A 356 32.24 14.12 15.52
CA SER A 356 32.57 13.96 16.94
C SER A 356 31.74 12.89 17.67
N VAL A 357 31.49 11.77 16.99
CA VAL A 357 30.91 10.58 17.61
C VAL A 357 31.97 9.96 18.52
N LEU A 358 31.71 9.91 19.81
CA LEU A 358 32.66 9.44 20.82
C LEU A 358 32.73 7.91 20.84
N ILE A 359 33.91 7.36 20.70
CA ILE A 359 34.14 5.93 20.92
C ILE A 359 34.06 5.64 22.44
N PRO A 360 33.20 4.72 22.87
CA PRO A 360 33.06 4.42 24.29
C PRO A 360 34.37 3.95 24.92
N THR A 361 34.63 4.35 26.16
CA THR A 361 35.72 3.85 26.97
C THR A 361 35.32 2.59 27.73
N GLY A 362 36.30 1.73 28.08
CA GLY A 362 36.07 0.54 28.88
C GLY A 362 35.44 -0.64 28.12
N ILE A 363 35.49 -0.60 26.80
CA ILE A 363 35.17 -1.74 25.94
C ILE A 363 36.45 -2.56 25.70
N ASN A 364 36.33 -3.76 25.15
CA ASN A 364 37.52 -4.53 24.78
C ASN A 364 38.11 -3.98 23.46
N PRO A 365 39.45 -3.86 23.33
CA PRO A 365 40.07 -3.51 22.06
C PRO A 365 39.82 -4.59 21.00
N GLY A 366 39.83 -4.19 19.73
CA GLY A 366 39.68 -5.12 18.60
C GLY A 366 38.77 -4.62 17.48
N TYR A 367 38.41 -5.54 16.59
CA TYR A 367 37.70 -5.22 15.36
C TYR A 367 36.17 -5.25 15.55
N TYR A 368 35.52 -4.13 15.27
CA TYR A 368 34.08 -3.96 15.37
C TYR A 368 33.47 -3.53 14.03
N TYR A 369 32.21 -3.88 13.83
CA TYR A 369 31.36 -3.27 12.81
C TYR A 369 30.63 -2.09 13.44
N LEU A 370 30.65 -0.94 12.78
CA LEU A 370 29.77 0.16 13.09
C LEU A 370 28.38 -0.20 12.54
N GLY A 371 27.34 0.04 13.31
CA GLY A 371 25.96 -0.24 12.90
C GLY A 371 24.99 0.83 13.34
N MET A 372 23.87 0.89 12.63
CA MET A 372 22.79 1.82 12.90
C MET A 372 21.46 1.06 13.08
N ILE A 373 20.66 1.51 14.02
CA ILE A 373 19.24 1.14 14.18
C ILE A 373 18.44 2.43 13.97
N ALA A 374 17.71 2.51 12.87
CA ALA A 374 16.75 3.58 12.62
C ALA A 374 15.45 3.29 13.38
N ASP A 375 14.69 4.32 13.71
CA ASP A 375 13.54 4.29 14.63
C ASP A 375 13.77 3.41 15.88
N SER A 376 14.92 3.58 16.51
CA SER A 376 15.39 2.80 17.66
C SER A 376 14.40 2.73 18.83
N ARG A 377 13.42 3.61 18.86
CA ARG A 377 12.36 3.69 19.90
C ARG A 377 11.02 3.12 19.44
N SER A 378 10.93 2.60 18.22
CA SER A 378 9.68 2.12 17.60
C SER A 378 8.55 3.13 17.76
N SER A 379 8.83 4.39 17.44
CA SER A 379 7.91 5.52 17.56
C SER A 379 7.06 5.74 16.32
N VAL A 380 7.45 5.16 15.20
CA VAL A 380 6.78 5.18 13.90
C VAL A 380 6.22 3.78 13.64
N THR A 381 5.01 3.71 13.14
CA THR A 381 4.45 2.45 12.63
C THR A 381 4.75 2.38 11.14
N GLU A 382 5.33 1.31 10.68
CA GLU A 382 5.92 1.21 9.34
C GLU A 382 5.34 0.06 8.52
N LEU A 383 5.58 0.10 7.21
CA LEU A 383 5.20 -1.01 6.32
C LEU A 383 6.06 -2.25 6.58
N ASP A 384 7.36 -2.06 6.83
CA ASP A 384 8.30 -3.13 7.19
C ASP A 384 9.20 -2.72 8.36
N GLU A 385 8.94 -3.26 9.54
CA GLU A 385 9.71 -3.04 10.77
C GLU A 385 11.03 -3.85 10.81
N THR A 386 11.40 -4.56 9.73
CA THR A 386 12.56 -5.45 9.73
C THR A 386 13.77 -4.92 8.96
N ASN A 387 13.65 -3.78 8.29
CA ASN A 387 14.66 -3.15 7.43
C ASN A 387 15.35 -1.93 8.08
N ASN A 388 15.08 -1.65 9.35
CA ASN A 388 15.56 -0.48 10.10
C ASN A 388 17.01 -0.63 10.60
N VAL A 389 17.75 -1.67 10.20
CA VAL A 389 19.07 -1.99 10.73
C VAL A 389 20.09 -2.18 9.61
N VAL A 390 21.22 -1.50 9.73
CA VAL A 390 22.35 -1.68 8.81
C VAL A 390 23.68 -1.71 9.56
N ALA A 391 24.64 -2.46 9.04
CA ALA A 391 26.02 -2.50 9.51
C ALA A 391 26.98 -2.12 8.38
N ASP A 392 28.04 -1.38 8.73
CA ASP A 392 29.13 -1.07 7.81
C ASP A 392 29.69 -2.36 7.18
N THR A 393 30.14 -2.22 5.95
CA THR A 393 30.80 -3.29 5.20
C THR A 393 32.17 -3.61 5.77
N TYR A 394 32.85 -2.63 6.31
CA TYR A 394 34.20 -2.74 6.86
C TYR A 394 34.18 -2.69 8.38
N ARG A 395 35.25 -3.21 8.99
CA ARG A 395 35.46 -3.11 10.41
C ARG A 395 36.35 -1.92 10.73
N ILE A 396 36.09 -1.30 11.86
CA ILE A 396 36.99 -0.36 12.51
C ILE A 396 37.76 -1.10 13.60
N ASP A 397 39.05 -0.86 13.70
CA ASP A 397 39.92 -1.37 14.77
C ASP A 397 39.85 -0.39 15.96
N ILE A 398 39.35 -0.85 17.08
CA ILE A 398 39.27 -0.02 18.30
C ILE A 398 40.44 -0.38 19.17
N GLU A 399 41.29 0.61 19.39
CA GLU A 399 42.57 0.51 20.10
C GLU A 399 42.41 1.02 21.54
N GLU A 400 43.19 0.45 22.46
CA GLU A 400 43.33 1.01 23.81
C GLU A 400 44.14 2.31 23.74
N PRO A 401 43.82 3.32 24.58
CA PRO A 401 44.68 4.49 24.74
C PRO A 401 46.08 4.06 25.17
N ALA A 402 47.06 4.96 25.03
CA ALA A 402 48.39 4.75 25.62
C ALA A 402 48.27 4.49 27.13
N ASP A 403 49.16 3.72 27.70
CA ASP A 403 49.22 3.41 29.14
C ASP A 403 50.70 3.33 29.55
N LEU A 404 51.19 4.41 30.14
CA LEU A 404 52.60 4.56 30.51
C LEU A 404 52.85 4.00 31.91
N ILE A 405 53.58 2.90 31.98
CA ILE A 405 53.95 2.27 33.25
C ILE A 405 55.47 2.30 33.46
N VAL A 406 55.89 2.28 34.71
CA VAL A 406 57.31 2.12 35.09
C VAL A 406 57.60 0.65 35.37
N ASP A 407 58.28 -0.02 34.46
CA ASP A 407 58.67 -1.44 34.65
C ASP A 407 59.89 -1.59 35.56
N THR A 408 60.84 -0.65 35.48
CA THR A 408 62.08 -0.74 36.26
C THR A 408 62.57 0.63 36.76
N ALA A 409 62.79 0.72 38.09
CA ALA A 409 63.48 1.82 38.76
C ALA A 409 64.56 1.24 39.69
N SER A 410 65.81 1.04 39.19
CA SER A 410 66.84 0.34 39.94
C SER A 410 68.13 1.16 40.06
N GLY A 411 68.49 1.51 41.27
CA GLY A 411 69.74 2.21 41.61
C GLY A 411 70.64 1.46 42.58
N PRO A 412 71.78 2.05 42.97
CA PRO A 412 72.67 1.44 43.93
C PRO A 412 72.02 1.24 45.33
N ASN A 413 72.41 0.14 46.02
CA ASN A 413 71.87 -0.19 47.36
C ASN A 413 72.41 0.70 48.51
N SER A 414 73.44 1.53 48.23
CA SER A 414 74.04 2.46 49.17
C SER A 414 74.61 3.66 48.50
N GLY A 415 74.69 4.84 49.15
CA GLY A 415 75.29 6.05 48.64
C GLY A 415 75.38 7.13 49.73
N ASN A 416 76.23 8.13 49.45
CA ASN A 416 76.35 9.29 50.31
C ASN A 416 75.70 10.55 49.69
N THR A 417 75.15 11.42 50.51
CA THR A 417 74.66 12.70 50.03
C THR A 417 75.72 13.45 49.25
N GLY A 418 75.34 14.03 48.09
CA GLY A 418 76.26 14.68 47.16
C GLY A 418 77.06 13.77 46.25
N GLN A 419 77.07 12.45 46.49
CA GLN A 419 77.70 11.47 45.61
C GLN A 419 76.90 11.25 44.35
N GLN A 420 77.59 11.06 43.22
CA GLN A 420 76.93 10.69 41.98
C GLN A 420 76.42 9.24 42.05
N ALA A 421 75.17 9.02 41.60
CA ALA A 421 74.55 7.74 41.51
C ALA A 421 73.92 7.60 40.09
N SER A 422 73.75 6.33 39.66
CA SER A 422 73.08 6.01 38.39
C SER A 422 71.84 5.15 38.67
N LEU A 423 70.69 5.64 38.26
CA LEU A 423 69.39 4.94 38.29
C LEU A 423 69.12 4.34 36.89
N SER A 424 69.02 3.04 36.82
CA SER A 424 68.54 2.35 35.64
C SER A 424 67.05 2.37 35.62
N TRP A 425 66.44 2.71 34.49
CA TRP A 425 65.00 2.86 34.30
C TRP A 425 64.51 2.15 33.05
N ARG A 426 63.27 1.66 33.08
CA ARG A 426 62.48 1.22 31.94
C ARG A 426 61.08 1.71 32.10
N ILE A 427 60.58 2.37 31.07
CA ILE A 427 59.22 2.87 30.95
C ILE A 427 58.59 2.16 29.75
N GLU A 428 57.45 1.56 29.94
CA GLU A 428 56.68 0.86 28.92
C GLU A 428 55.42 1.65 28.59
N ASN A 429 54.87 1.47 27.40
CA ASN A 429 53.52 1.81 27.01
C ASN A 429 52.77 0.50 26.82
N ASP A 430 51.92 0.13 27.78
CA ASP A 430 51.16 -1.12 27.83
C ASP A 430 49.84 -1.02 27.00
N GLY A 431 49.46 0.20 26.58
CA GLY A 431 48.33 0.46 25.68
C GLY A 431 48.69 0.17 24.22
N ASP A 432 47.68 0.27 23.33
CA ASP A 432 47.81 0.02 21.89
C ASP A 432 48.27 1.27 21.12
N ASP A 433 47.80 2.46 21.55
CA ASP A 433 48.17 3.72 20.87
C ASP A 433 49.55 4.25 21.31
N SER A 434 50.04 5.14 20.53
CA SER A 434 51.34 5.82 20.77
C SER A 434 51.19 6.92 21.81
N SER A 435 52.06 6.90 22.86
CA SER A 435 51.98 7.86 23.97
C SER A 435 52.18 9.34 23.60
N GLY A 436 52.76 9.63 22.42
CA GLY A 436 53.29 10.97 22.21
C GLY A 436 54.50 11.22 23.09
N TRP A 437 54.92 12.49 23.26
CA TRP A 437 56.06 12.84 24.12
C TRP A 437 55.55 13.23 25.51
N PHE A 438 56.32 12.89 26.53
CA PHE A 438 55.99 13.12 27.92
C PHE A 438 57.19 13.50 28.76
N TYR A 439 56.98 13.89 30.01
CA TYR A 439 58.03 14.10 31.00
C TYR A 439 57.94 13.02 32.08
N TRP A 440 59.09 12.68 32.65
CA TRP A 440 59.20 11.76 33.77
C TRP A 440 60.24 12.26 34.77
N GLU A 441 60.07 11.83 36.00
CA GLU A 441 60.95 12.25 37.10
C GLU A 441 61.30 11.07 37.99
N ALA A 442 62.53 11.11 38.54
CA ALA A 442 62.98 10.13 39.51
C ALA A 442 63.00 10.68 40.90
N TYR A 443 62.72 9.84 41.87
CA TYR A 443 62.56 10.21 43.26
C TYR A 443 63.30 9.28 44.21
N LEU A 444 63.59 9.79 45.43
CA LEU A 444 63.99 9.04 46.62
C LEU A 444 62.92 9.20 47.67
N SER A 445 62.16 8.19 47.92
CA SER A 445 61.07 8.16 48.88
C SER A 445 61.45 7.49 50.19
N THR A 446 60.84 7.89 51.30
CA THR A 446 61.02 7.28 52.62
C THR A 446 60.16 6.09 52.87
N ASP A 447 59.23 5.80 51.98
CA ASP A 447 58.39 4.62 51.93
C ASP A 447 58.26 4.11 50.50
N ARG A 448 57.38 3.13 50.20
CA ARG A 448 57.22 2.56 48.87
C ARG A 448 56.18 3.27 48.04
N THR A 449 55.60 4.36 48.51
CA THR A 449 54.65 5.18 47.75
C THR A 449 55.40 6.36 47.16
N ILE A 450 55.58 6.35 45.84
CA ILE A 450 56.29 7.38 45.13
C ILE A 450 55.33 8.53 44.79
N THR A 451 55.66 9.71 45.22
CA THR A 451 54.83 10.91 44.98
C THR A 451 55.72 12.12 44.65
N THR A 452 55.14 13.16 44.05
CA THR A 452 55.83 14.43 43.75
C THR A 452 56.24 15.20 45.04
N SER A 453 55.84 14.74 46.23
CA SER A 453 56.30 15.27 47.50
C SER A 453 57.62 14.68 47.99
N ASP A 454 58.08 13.59 47.36
CA ASP A 454 59.35 12.94 47.65
C ASP A 454 60.54 13.75 47.15
N THR A 455 61.73 13.35 47.52
CA THR A 455 62.91 14.08 47.11
C THR A 455 63.32 13.74 45.69
N GLN A 456 63.21 14.68 44.77
CA GLN A 456 63.56 14.48 43.35
C GLN A 456 65.05 14.16 43.22
N PHE A 457 65.34 13.12 42.39
CA PHE A 457 66.71 12.72 42.00
C PHE A 457 67.00 13.16 40.56
N GLY A 458 67.91 14.10 40.40
CA GLY A 458 68.24 14.68 39.11
C GLY A 458 67.27 15.82 38.72
N SER A 459 67.02 15.98 37.44
CA SER A 459 66.08 16.97 36.87
C SER A 459 64.98 16.22 36.11
N THR A 460 63.87 16.89 35.88
CA THR A 460 62.80 16.40 34.97
C THR A 460 63.39 15.97 33.64
N GLN A 461 63.01 14.80 33.15
CA GLN A 461 63.48 14.18 31.94
C GLN A 461 62.41 14.25 30.86
N TYR A 462 62.84 14.49 29.64
CA TYR A 462 61.99 14.42 28.46
C TYR A 462 62.10 13.03 27.80
N ALA A 463 60.98 12.44 27.45
CA ALA A 463 60.88 11.23 26.64
C ALA A 463 60.13 11.53 25.33
N SER A 464 60.59 11.05 24.22
CA SER A 464 59.83 11.03 22.96
C SER A 464 58.87 9.85 23.00
N SER A 465 57.84 9.88 22.13
CA SER A 465 56.81 8.85 22.02
C SER A 465 57.33 7.42 22.16
N ILE A 466 56.55 6.60 22.86
CA ILE A 466 56.66 5.14 22.94
C ILE A 466 55.46 4.57 22.20
N ASN A 467 55.67 3.73 21.19
CA ASN A 467 54.60 3.04 20.48
C ASN A 467 53.92 2.02 21.41
N GLY A 468 52.68 1.72 21.14
CA GLY A 468 51.93 0.70 21.87
C GLY A 468 52.69 -0.63 21.98
N GLY A 469 52.63 -1.27 23.11
CA GLY A 469 53.31 -2.51 23.43
C GLY A 469 54.86 -2.41 23.44
N SER A 470 55.40 -1.21 23.46
CA SER A 470 56.86 -0.97 23.37
C SER A 470 57.39 -0.30 24.64
N TYR A 471 58.72 -0.20 24.75
CA TYR A 471 59.33 0.42 25.90
C TYR A 471 60.54 1.29 25.53
N ARG A 472 60.95 2.14 26.47
CA ARG A 472 62.25 2.81 26.50
C ARG A 472 62.96 2.50 27.80
N SER A 473 64.26 2.40 27.73
CA SER A 473 65.11 2.19 28.90
C SER A 473 66.39 3.00 28.82
N GLY A 474 66.98 3.25 29.94
CA GLY A 474 68.24 4.03 30.02
C GLY A 474 68.79 4.10 31.43
N THR A 475 69.69 5.07 31.61
CA THR A 475 70.29 5.35 32.90
C THR A 475 70.27 6.87 33.16
N LEU A 476 69.65 7.27 34.27
CA LEU A 476 69.75 8.64 34.78
C LEU A 476 70.88 8.75 35.76
N THR A 477 71.87 9.64 35.51
CA THR A 477 72.99 9.87 36.39
C THR A 477 72.90 11.29 36.98
N ALA A 478 72.84 11.35 38.29
CA ALA A 478 72.73 12.63 39.05
C ALA A 478 73.41 12.51 40.43
N ASN A 479 73.55 13.60 41.11
CA ASN A 479 74.03 13.58 42.50
C ASN A 479 72.87 13.30 43.47
N ILE A 480 73.13 12.42 44.44
CA ILE A 480 72.19 12.18 45.56
C ILE A 480 71.94 13.52 46.31
N PRO A 481 70.73 13.97 46.49
CA PRO A 481 70.41 15.27 47.10
C PRO A 481 71.04 15.45 48.49
N SER A 482 71.66 16.62 48.72
CA SER A 482 72.39 16.92 49.97
C SER A 482 71.47 17.13 51.18
N GLY A 483 70.17 17.31 51.00
CA GLY A 483 69.20 17.54 52.08
C GLY A 483 68.66 16.27 52.73
N LEU A 484 69.06 15.07 52.27
CA LEU A 484 68.60 13.79 52.79
C LEU A 484 69.23 13.49 54.17
N SER A 485 68.47 12.81 55.04
CA SER A 485 68.95 12.30 56.29
C SER A 485 69.49 10.87 56.16
N THR A 486 70.35 10.43 57.07
CA THR A 486 70.85 9.05 57.12
C THR A 486 69.72 8.10 57.46
N ARG A 487 69.24 7.38 56.45
CA ARG A 487 68.20 6.37 56.52
C ARG A 487 68.11 5.58 55.23
N THR A 488 67.21 4.59 55.19
CA THR A 488 66.86 3.88 53.98
C THR A 488 65.80 4.66 53.20
N TYR A 489 66.01 4.78 51.89
CA TYR A 489 65.08 5.31 50.91
C TYR A 489 64.81 4.27 49.88
N TYR A 490 63.73 4.50 49.06
CA TYR A 490 63.40 3.71 47.92
C TYR A 490 63.58 4.58 46.65
N TRP A 491 64.19 4.01 45.64
CA TRP A 491 64.19 4.64 44.32
C TRP A 491 62.78 4.58 43.76
N GLY A 492 62.34 5.57 42.99
CA GLY A 492 61.10 5.53 42.32
C GLY A 492 61.09 6.46 41.13
N ILE A 493 60.16 6.23 40.25
CA ILE A 493 59.93 7.05 39.05
C ILE A 493 58.44 7.34 38.96
N ILE A 494 58.10 8.54 38.51
CA ILE A 494 56.77 8.93 38.05
C ILE A 494 56.88 9.30 36.59
N VAL A 495 56.10 8.66 35.74
CA VAL A 495 55.96 9.00 34.31
C VAL A 495 54.82 9.96 34.12
N ASP A 496 54.79 10.62 32.99
CA ASP A 496 53.83 11.68 32.63
C ASP A 496 53.50 12.68 33.73
N THR A 497 54.50 13.18 34.40
CA THR A 497 54.36 14.10 35.56
C THR A 497 53.61 15.39 35.24
N THR A 498 53.25 15.63 33.98
CA THR A 498 52.52 16.82 33.51
C THR A 498 51.11 16.54 33.00
N ASP A 499 50.65 15.29 33.16
CA ASP A 499 49.34 14.84 32.74
C ASP A 499 49.03 15.24 31.27
N ARG A 500 49.91 14.84 30.38
CA ARG A 500 49.90 15.23 28.98
C ARG A 500 49.45 14.14 28.04
N VAL A 501 49.66 12.92 28.41
CA VAL A 501 49.19 11.73 27.70
C VAL A 501 47.86 11.35 28.30
N ASP A 502 46.79 11.25 27.47
CA ASP A 502 45.53 10.66 27.90
C ASP A 502 45.74 9.14 27.97
N GLU A 503 45.70 8.57 29.15
CA GLU A 503 46.07 7.16 29.38
C GLU A 503 44.87 6.27 29.73
N GLY A 504 45.00 4.99 29.49
CA GLY A 504 44.00 3.99 29.87
C GLY A 504 43.84 3.86 31.38
N ASP A 505 44.96 3.98 32.15
CA ASP A 505 44.95 4.03 33.61
C ASP A 505 45.94 5.09 34.10
N GLU A 506 45.44 6.23 34.50
CA GLU A 506 46.19 7.37 35.08
C GLU A 506 46.73 7.09 36.52
N ASN A 507 46.46 5.93 37.10
CA ASN A 507 46.83 5.63 38.48
C ASN A 507 48.06 4.68 38.59
N ASN A 508 48.61 4.21 37.49
CA ASN A 508 49.72 3.28 37.46
C ASN A 508 51.07 3.92 37.03
N ASN A 509 51.13 5.26 36.88
CA ASN A 509 52.26 6.04 36.40
C ASN A 509 53.42 6.13 37.38
N ALA A 510 53.33 5.59 38.59
CA ALA A 510 54.36 5.68 39.62
C ALA A 510 54.71 4.29 40.16
N GLU A 511 56.00 3.97 40.18
CA GLU A 511 56.50 2.70 40.74
C GLU A 511 57.76 2.87 41.58
N ASP A 512 57.83 2.09 42.68
CA ASP A 512 59.02 1.98 43.51
C ASP A 512 60.01 0.92 43.03
N GLY A 513 61.27 1.19 43.18
CA GLY A 513 62.37 0.25 42.92
C GLY A 513 63.05 -0.31 44.18
N ASN A 514 64.31 -0.66 44.04
CA ASN A 514 65.10 -1.19 45.18
C ASN A 514 65.41 -0.10 46.21
N SER A 515 65.66 -0.56 47.45
CA SER A 515 66.06 0.33 48.56
C SER A 515 67.52 0.78 48.45
N VAL A 516 67.79 1.97 48.96
CA VAL A 516 69.14 2.55 49.06
C VAL A 516 69.39 3.06 50.49
N SER A 517 70.49 2.63 51.10
CA SER A 517 70.93 3.17 52.37
C SER A 517 71.72 4.47 52.13
N ILE A 518 71.16 5.61 52.52
CA ILE A 518 71.83 6.93 52.39
C ILE A 518 72.54 7.25 53.70
N THR A 519 73.80 7.67 53.58
CA THR A 519 74.60 8.23 54.66
C THR A 519 75.00 9.65 54.33
N LEU A 520 75.19 10.47 55.40
CA LEU A 520 75.69 11.84 55.20
C LEU A 520 77.17 11.78 54.81
N SER A 521 77.54 12.62 53.84
CA SER A 521 79.00 12.86 53.54
C SER A 521 79.59 13.60 54.70
N GLU A 522 80.43 12.92 55.49
CA GLU A 522 81.20 13.61 56.53
C GLU A 522 82.27 14.51 55.89
N PRO A 523 82.37 15.78 56.34
CA PRO A 523 83.46 16.64 55.84
C PRO A 523 84.82 16.09 56.37
N ASP A 524 85.76 15.74 55.52
CA ASP A 524 87.13 15.39 55.89
C ASP A 524 87.95 16.71 56.08
N LEU A 525 87.88 17.22 57.32
CA LEU A 525 88.67 18.41 57.64
C LEU A 525 90.11 18.01 57.97
N ARG A 526 91.04 18.20 57.09
CA ARG A 526 92.48 18.08 57.31
C ARG A 526 93.08 19.39 57.71
N ALA A 527 93.70 19.47 58.90
CA ALA A 527 94.57 20.57 59.25
C ALA A 527 95.94 20.37 58.51
N ASP A 528 96.13 21.14 57.47
CA ASP A 528 97.35 20.98 56.58
C ASP A 528 98.65 21.56 57.17
N SER A 529 98.61 22.45 58.11
CA SER A 529 99.75 22.96 58.91
C SER A 529 99.32 23.80 60.11
N ILE A 530 100.02 23.62 61.19
CA ILE A 530 100.03 24.52 62.39
C ILE A 530 101.42 25.15 62.45
N SER A 531 101.54 26.45 62.20
CA SER A 531 102.76 27.15 62.46
C SER A 531 102.67 27.92 63.77
N VAL A 532 103.55 27.62 64.69
CA VAL A 532 103.71 28.35 65.94
C VAL A 532 104.89 29.33 65.73
N ASN A 533 104.60 30.61 65.69
CA ASN A 533 105.63 31.63 65.78
C ASN A 533 106.16 31.73 67.19
N SER A 534 107.33 31.31 67.47
CA SER A 534 108.01 31.49 68.73
C SER A 534 108.30 33.02 68.93
N ALA A 535 107.66 33.60 69.86
CA ALA A 535 108.07 34.94 70.30
C ALA A 535 109.41 34.90 71.06
N THR A 536 110.32 35.68 70.63
CA THR A 536 111.52 36.03 71.32
C THR A 536 111.37 37.26 72.11
#